data_da59b0a5233df9311a5b9cd4e409c26b
#
_entry.id   da59b0a5233df9311a5b9cd4e409c26b
#
_cell.length_a   1.000
_cell.length_b   1.000
_cell.length_c   1.000
_cell.angle_alpha   90.00
_cell.angle_beta   90.00
_cell.angle_gamma   90.00
#
_symmetry.space_group_name_H-M   'P 1'
#
loop_
_entity.id
_entity.type
_entity.pdbx_description
1 polymer ?
#
loop_
_entity_poly.entity_id
_entity_poly.type
_entity_poly.pdbx_seq_one_letter_code
_entity_poly.pdbx_strand_id
1 'polypeptide(L)'
;PYFTAAGEEAGMSRRRVVVTGMGTTNPVGGDVQSTWEALVAGRSGIRRLPEDFFPDLPVQIAGTAAVDPAEVLDRVKARRLDRSAQLAMVAALEAWADAGFADAEDTLDHERLGVAVASGIGGVTTLLANYDTLLEKGPRRVSPIAVPMLMPNAPAANIGLHIGARA
;
A
#
# COMPACT_ATOMS: atom_id res chain seq x y z
N PRO A 1 25.61 23.90 0.34
CA PRO A 1 26.93 23.52 -0.11
C PRO A 1 27.43 22.36 0.74
N TYR A 2 26.93 21.12 0.51
CA TYR A 2 27.36 19.89 1.20
C TYR A 2 27.71 18.76 0.24
N PHE A 3 28.18 19.09 -0.96
CA PHE A 3 28.80 18.10 -1.83
C PHE A 3 30.24 18.51 -2.10
N THR A 4 31.15 18.21 -1.17
CA THR A 4 32.58 18.13 -1.47
C THR A 4 32.83 16.78 -2.12
N ALA A 5 33.43 16.81 -3.31
CA ALA A 5 33.97 15.62 -3.94
C ALA A 5 35.04 15.01 -3.01
N ALA A 6 34.66 13.93 -2.35
CA ALA A 6 35.59 13.13 -1.56
C ALA A 6 36.47 12.33 -2.52
N GLY A 7 37.76 12.47 -2.32
CA GLY A 7 38.83 11.82 -3.08
C GLY A 7 38.67 10.30 -3.18
N GLU A 8 39.37 9.77 -4.16
CA GLU A 8 39.55 8.35 -4.43
C GLU A 8 40.06 7.62 -3.17
N GLU A 9 39.16 7.07 -2.40
CA GLU A 9 39.52 6.05 -1.40
C GLU A 9 39.58 4.69 -2.09
N ALA A 10 40.75 4.08 -1.97
CA ALA A 10 41.09 2.82 -2.56
C ALA A 10 40.11 1.69 -2.25
N GLY A 11 39.57 1.07 -3.29
CA GLY A 11 39.23 -0.36 -3.26
C GLY A 11 37.88 -0.80 -2.76
N MET A 12 36.99 0.07 -2.28
CA MET A 12 35.61 -0.34 -1.99
C MET A 12 34.69 0.00 -3.17
N SER A 13 34.38 -1.03 -3.97
CA SER A 13 33.32 -0.94 -4.97
C SER A 13 32.03 -0.50 -4.28
N ARG A 14 31.63 0.75 -4.47
CA ARG A 14 30.34 1.26 -3.97
C ARG A 14 29.23 0.43 -4.59
N ARG A 15 28.45 -0.28 -3.78
CA ARG A 15 27.27 -0.99 -4.24
C ARG A 15 26.32 0.02 -4.88
N ARG A 16 25.93 -0.24 -6.12
CA ARG A 16 24.94 0.56 -6.83
C ARG A 16 23.55 0.05 -6.44
N VAL A 17 22.70 0.94 -5.96
CA VAL A 17 21.28 0.67 -5.67
C VAL A 17 20.46 1.35 -6.75
N VAL A 18 19.53 0.63 -7.33
CA VAL A 18 18.67 1.12 -8.42
C VAL A 18 17.19 0.82 -8.08
N VAL A 19 16.29 1.65 -8.60
CA VAL A 19 14.86 1.38 -8.61
C VAL A 19 14.57 0.56 -9.88
N THR A 20 13.98 -0.62 -9.71
CA THR A 20 13.68 -1.55 -10.81
C THR A 20 12.22 -1.52 -11.22
N GLY A 21 11.33 -1.07 -10.36
CA GLY A 21 9.91 -0.94 -10.66
C GLY A 21 9.22 0.01 -9.70
N MET A 22 8.12 0.57 -10.13
CA MET A 22 7.29 1.49 -9.35
C MET A 22 5.84 1.08 -9.39
N GLY A 23 5.10 1.41 -8.34
CA GLY A 23 3.66 1.20 -8.27
C GLY A 23 3.02 2.20 -7.32
N THR A 24 1.82 2.62 -7.62
CA THR A 24 1.07 3.57 -6.80
C THR A 24 -0.43 3.41 -6.97
N THR A 25 -1.16 3.80 -5.94
CA THR A 25 -2.59 4.11 -6.02
C THR A 25 -2.86 5.32 -5.13
N ASN A 26 -3.46 6.33 -5.69
CA ASN A 26 -3.63 7.62 -5.03
C ASN A 26 -4.85 8.38 -5.59
N PRO A 27 -5.20 9.57 -5.08
CA PRO A 27 -6.38 10.31 -5.55
C PRO A 27 -6.33 10.81 -6.99
N VAL A 28 -5.17 10.91 -7.63
CA VAL A 28 -5.05 11.41 -9.00
C VAL A 28 -4.90 10.29 -10.03
N GLY A 29 -4.53 9.06 -9.60
CA GLY A 29 -4.38 7.91 -10.48
C GLY A 29 -4.41 6.59 -9.73
N GLY A 30 -4.82 5.52 -10.43
CA GLY A 30 -4.85 4.15 -9.92
C GLY A 30 -3.55 3.38 -10.13
N ASP A 31 -2.65 3.93 -10.97
CA ASP A 31 -1.36 3.39 -11.37
C ASP A 31 -0.35 4.51 -11.60
N VAL A 32 0.91 4.16 -11.87
CA VAL A 32 2.01 5.12 -12.09
C VAL A 32 1.75 5.97 -13.31
N GLN A 33 1.30 5.38 -14.42
CA GLN A 33 1.10 6.10 -15.68
C GLN A 33 0.00 7.16 -15.54
N SER A 34 -1.18 6.78 -15.09
CA SER A 34 -2.32 7.69 -14.91
C SER A 34 -2.01 8.78 -13.87
N THR A 35 -1.26 8.43 -12.82
CA THR A 35 -0.78 9.39 -11.83
C THR A 35 0.15 10.42 -12.45
N TRP A 36 1.13 9.99 -13.23
CA TRP A 36 2.09 10.88 -13.88
C TRP A 36 1.39 11.82 -14.87
N GLU A 37 0.53 11.28 -15.73
CA GLU A 37 -0.28 12.07 -16.66
C GLU A 37 -1.15 13.12 -15.96
N ALA A 38 -1.75 12.76 -14.82
CA ALA A 38 -2.55 13.68 -14.02
C ALA A 38 -1.69 14.80 -13.40
N LEU A 39 -0.51 14.46 -12.87
CA LEU A 39 0.41 15.43 -12.28
C LEU A 39 0.94 16.42 -13.33
N VAL A 40 1.37 15.93 -14.48
CA VAL A 40 1.87 16.78 -15.59
C VAL A 40 0.76 17.69 -16.12
N ALA A 41 -0.49 17.21 -16.17
CA ALA A 41 -1.65 17.99 -16.59
C ALA A 41 -2.19 18.94 -15.49
N GLY A 42 -1.60 18.96 -14.30
CA GLY A 42 -2.07 19.78 -13.17
C GLY A 42 -3.46 19.39 -12.66
N ARG A 43 -3.89 18.14 -12.86
CA ARG A 43 -5.20 17.65 -12.40
C ARG A 43 -5.22 17.45 -10.90
N SER A 44 -6.26 17.96 -10.21
CA SER A 44 -6.46 17.75 -8.79
C SER A 44 -7.12 16.39 -8.53
N GLY A 45 -6.64 15.69 -7.51
CA GLY A 45 -7.29 14.48 -6.98
C GLY A 45 -8.32 14.78 -5.86
N ILE A 46 -8.48 16.05 -5.49
CA ILE A 46 -9.48 16.45 -4.49
C ILE A 46 -10.84 16.52 -5.15
N ARG A 47 -11.82 15.84 -4.56
CA ARG A 47 -13.19 15.72 -5.08
C ARG A 47 -14.18 15.98 -3.97
N ARG A 48 -15.42 16.35 -4.35
CA ARG A 48 -16.53 16.39 -3.41
C ARG A 48 -16.85 14.97 -2.95
N LEU A 49 -17.05 14.81 -1.66
CA LEU A 49 -17.52 13.55 -1.09
C LEU A 49 -18.98 13.30 -1.48
N PRO A 50 -19.43 12.03 -1.56
CA PRO A 50 -20.86 11.70 -1.72
C PRO A 50 -21.71 12.38 -0.64
N GLU A 51 -22.92 12.80 -0.99
CA GLU A 51 -23.79 13.56 -0.07
C GLU A 51 -24.22 12.77 1.15
N ASP A 52 -24.23 11.44 1.06
CA ASP A 52 -24.55 10.51 2.15
C ASP A 52 -23.32 10.14 2.99
N PHE A 53 -22.11 10.56 2.57
CA PHE A 53 -20.88 10.29 3.31
C PHE A 53 -20.68 11.34 4.40
N PHE A 54 -21.11 11.03 5.63
CA PHE A 54 -21.03 11.92 6.81
C PHE A 54 -21.50 13.35 6.50
N PRO A 55 -22.81 13.56 6.27
CA PRO A 55 -23.35 14.86 5.80
C PRO A 55 -23.05 16.01 6.76
N ASP A 56 -22.85 15.74 8.05
CA ASP A 56 -22.56 16.74 9.09
C ASP A 56 -21.10 17.15 9.16
N LEU A 57 -20.20 16.59 8.34
CA LEU A 57 -18.82 17.02 8.32
C LEU A 57 -18.71 18.45 7.78
N PRO A 58 -17.97 19.33 8.45
CA PRO A 58 -17.80 20.73 8.03
C PRO A 58 -17.02 20.86 6.70
N VAL A 59 -16.24 19.82 6.33
CA VAL A 59 -15.48 19.76 5.08
C VAL A 59 -15.99 18.59 4.25
N GLN A 60 -16.52 18.88 3.07
CA GLN A 60 -17.13 17.91 2.15
C GLN A 60 -16.27 17.59 0.92
N ILE A 61 -14.96 17.79 1.03
CA ILE A 61 -14.00 17.46 -0.03
C ILE A 61 -12.86 16.60 0.52
N ALA A 62 -12.41 15.62 -0.27
CA ALA A 62 -11.26 14.79 0.08
C ALA A 62 -10.56 14.24 -1.16
N GLY A 63 -9.32 13.79 -0.98
CA GLY A 63 -8.60 12.95 -1.93
C GLY A 63 -8.85 11.48 -1.62
N THR A 64 -9.84 10.87 -2.27
CA THR A 64 -10.09 9.43 -2.18
C THR A 64 -9.32 8.68 -3.24
N ALA A 65 -8.91 7.43 -2.98
CA ALA A 65 -8.23 6.60 -3.97
C ALA A 65 -9.02 6.56 -5.29
N ALA A 66 -8.32 6.70 -6.42
CA ALA A 66 -8.92 6.75 -7.74
C ALA A 66 -9.53 5.40 -8.17
N VAL A 67 -8.98 4.30 -7.66
CA VAL A 67 -9.41 2.93 -7.94
C VAL A 67 -9.79 2.24 -6.64
N ASP A 68 -10.87 1.46 -6.65
CA ASP A 68 -11.21 0.61 -5.52
C ASP A 68 -10.33 -0.66 -5.58
N PRO A 69 -9.54 -0.96 -4.52
CA PRO A 69 -8.77 -2.20 -4.44
C PRO A 69 -9.59 -3.48 -4.68
N ALA A 70 -10.89 -3.46 -4.41
CA ALA A 70 -11.78 -4.60 -4.68
C ALA A 70 -11.95 -4.92 -6.18
N GLU A 71 -11.61 -3.97 -7.08
CA GLU A 71 -11.61 -4.17 -8.53
C GLU A 71 -10.31 -4.82 -9.03
N VAL A 72 -9.23 -4.71 -8.25
CA VAL A 72 -7.88 -5.19 -8.61
C VAL A 72 -7.54 -6.48 -7.88
N LEU A 73 -7.88 -6.57 -6.60
CA LEU A 73 -7.53 -7.71 -5.75
C LEU A 73 -8.56 -8.83 -5.83
N ASP A 74 -8.07 -10.07 -5.70
CA ASP A 74 -8.96 -11.21 -5.48
C ASP A 74 -9.89 -10.97 -4.29
N ARG A 75 -11.18 -11.21 -4.49
CA ARG A 75 -12.24 -10.89 -3.53
C ARG A 75 -12.07 -11.61 -2.18
N VAL A 76 -11.54 -12.83 -2.19
CA VAL A 76 -11.34 -13.62 -0.96
C VAL A 76 -10.15 -13.08 -0.17
N LYS A 77 -9.07 -12.74 -0.88
CA LYS A 77 -7.87 -12.12 -0.29
C LYS A 77 -8.22 -10.72 0.28
N ALA A 78 -8.89 -9.88 -0.51
CA ALA A 78 -9.26 -8.52 -0.10
C ALA A 78 -10.05 -8.47 1.21
N ARG A 79 -10.97 -9.43 1.44
CA ARG A 79 -11.76 -9.50 2.69
C ARG A 79 -10.94 -9.77 3.95
N ARG A 80 -9.72 -10.26 3.83
CA ARG A 80 -8.80 -10.53 4.94
C ARG A 80 -7.79 -9.41 5.16
N LEU A 81 -7.89 -8.34 4.39
CA LEU A 81 -7.01 -7.18 4.44
C LEU A 81 -7.80 -5.96 4.90
N ASP A 82 -7.21 -5.17 5.80
CA ASP A 82 -7.70 -3.80 6.04
C ASP A 82 -7.51 -2.94 4.80
N ARG A 83 -8.27 -1.85 4.71
CA ARG A 83 -8.19 -0.92 3.57
C ARG A 83 -6.78 -0.43 3.29
N SER A 84 -6.00 -0.14 4.34
CA SER A 84 -4.60 0.28 4.22
C SER A 84 -3.72 -0.79 3.57
N ALA A 85 -3.91 -2.05 3.96
CA ALA A 85 -3.19 -3.18 3.38
C ALA A 85 -3.64 -3.49 1.94
N GLN A 86 -4.92 -3.29 1.63
CA GLN A 86 -5.43 -3.42 0.26
C GLN A 86 -4.77 -2.41 -0.69
N LEU A 87 -4.71 -1.13 -0.30
CA LEU A 87 -4.07 -0.08 -1.10
C LEU A 87 -2.57 -0.35 -1.30
N ALA A 88 -1.87 -0.75 -0.24
CA ALA A 88 -0.46 -1.11 -0.32
C ALA A 88 -0.22 -2.32 -1.24
N MET A 89 -1.11 -3.31 -1.20
CA MET A 89 -1.01 -4.49 -2.07
C MET A 89 -1.20 -4.13 -3.55
N VAL A 90 -2.17 -3.26 -3.88
CA VAL A 90 -2.38 -2.79 -5.26
C VAL A 90 -1.11 -2.15 -5.81
N ALA A 91 -0.53 -1.20 -5.06
CA ALA A 91 0.71 -0.53 -5.47
C ALA A 91 1.90 -1.50 -5.55
N ALA A 92 2.01 -2.46 -4.62
CA ALA A 92 3.09 -3.45 -4.63
C ALA A 92 3.01 -4.41 -5.83
N LEU A 93 1.81 -4.84 -6.22
CA LEU A 93 1.61 -5.70 -7.38
C LEU A 93 2.01 -5.00 -8.69
N GLU A 94 1.68 -3.73 -8.83
CA GLU A 94 2.13 -2.92 -9.96
C GLU A 94 3.66 -2.79 -9.99
N ALA A 95 4.28 -2.40 -8.85
CA ALA A 95 5.73 -2.28 -8.75
C ALA A 95 6.45 -3.61 -9.06
N TRP A 96 5.89 -4.74 -8.63
CA TRP A 96 6.42 -6.06 -8.88
C TRP A 96 6.37 -6.44 -10.35
N ALA A 97 5.24 -6.14 -11.00
CA ALA A 97 5.08 -6.35 -12.44
C ALA A 97 5.99 -5.43 -13.26
N ASP A 98 6.07 -4.14 -12.90
CA ASP A 98 6.94 -3.15 -13.56
C ASP A 98 8.43 -3.53 -13.44
N ALA A 99 8.84 -4.14 -12.33
CA ALA A 99 10.18 -4.68 -12.13
C ALA A 99 10.46 -5.97 -12.96
N GLY A 100 9.47 -6.53 -13.65
CA GLY A 100 9.60 -7.75 -14.45
C GLY A 100 9.59 -9.06 -13.66
N PHE A 101 9.14 -9.04 -12.40
CA PHE A 101 9.15 -10.23 -11.52
C PHE A 101 7.82 -10.99 -11.51
N ALA A 102 6.77 -10.50 -12.17
CA ALA A 102 5.48 -11.18 -12.19
C ALA A 102 5.55 -12.62 -12.75
N ASP A 103 6.44 -12.83 -13.72
CA ASP A 103 6.65 -14.13 -14.39
C ASP A 103 8.05 -14.72 -14.13
N ALA A 104 8.82 -14.15 -13.20
CA ALA A 104 10.22 -14.51 -12.96
C ALA A 104 10.55 -14.75 -11.47
N GLU A 105 9.56 -15.10 -10.66
CA GLU A 105 9.73 -15.34 -9.22
C GLU A 105 10.84 -16.36 -8.91
N ASP A 106 10.96 -17.43 -9.71
CA ASP A 106 11.95 -18.50 -9.52
C ASP A 106 13.41 -18.04 -9.69
N THR A 107 13.63 -16.83 -10.19
CA THR A 107 14.99 -16.27 -10.40
C THR A 107 15.51 -15.51 -9.19
N LEU A 108 14.69 -15.30 -8.17
CA LEU A 108 15.02 -14.48 -7.01
C LEU A 108 15.58 -15.30 -5.85
N ASP A 109 16.55 -14.73 -5.15
CA ASP A 109 16.99 -15.23 -3.86
C ASP A 109 16.05 -14.71 -2.76
N HIS A 110 15.05 -15.50 -2.43
CA HIS A 110 14.02 -15.16 -1.45
C HIS A 110 14.58 -14.89 -0.03
N GLU A 111 15.73 -15.46 0.32
CA GLU A 111 16.41 -15.21 1.60
C GLU A 111 17.07 -13.81 1.65
N ARG A 112 17.15 -13.12 0.51
CA ARG A 112 17.65 -11.76 0.38
C ARG A 112 16.57 -10.77 -0.05
N LEU A 113 15.35 -11.23 -0.17
CA LEU A 113 14.20 -10.42 -0.54
C LEU A 113 13.47 -9.98 0.75
N GLY A 114 13.48 -8.69 1.00
CA GLY A 114 12.80 -8.09 2.16
C GLY A 114 11.73 -7.09 1.73
N VAL A 115 10.77 -6.85 2.62
CA VAL A 115 9.67 -5.89 2.41
C VAL A 115 9.67 -4.87 3.53
N ALA A 116 9.76 -3.59 3.17
CA ALA A 116 9.65 -2.46 4.09
C ALA A 116 8.50 -1.55 3.65
N VAL A 117 7.38 -1.61 4.36
CA VAL A 117 6.20 -0.76 4.14
C VAL A 117 5.75 -0.18 5.46
N ALA A 118 5.56 1.12 5.51
CA ALA A 118 5.13 1.85 6.70
C ALA A 118 3.66 2.26 6.62
N SER A 119 3.01 2.29 7.77
CA SER A 119 1.67 2.84 7.97
C SER A 119 1.67 3.68 9.25
N GLY A 120 1.00 4.83 9.23
CA GLY A 120 0.93 5.72 10.40
C GLY A 120 0.12 5.13 11.56
N ILE A 121 -0.95 4.39 11.26
CA ILE A 121 -1.89 3.88 12.28
C ILE A 121 -2.14 2.37 12.11
N GLY A 122 -2.01 1.85 10.89
CA GLY A 122 -2.43 0.50 10.54
C GLY A 122 -3.90 0.44 10.14
N GLY A 123 -4.56 -0.67 10.42
CA GLY A 123 -5.92 -0.96 10.00
C GLY A 123 -7.00 -0.31 10.87
N VAL A 124 -7.07 1.01 10.89
CA VAL A 124 -8.01 1.77 11.73
C VAL A 124 -9.48 1.45 11.38
N THR A 125 -9.80 1.24 10.10
CA THR A 125 -11.16 0.87 9.69
C THR A 125 -11.57 -0.49 10.24
N THR A 126 -10.66 -1.46 10.23
CA THR A 126 -10.87 -2.77 10.86
C THR A 126 -11.06 -2.65 12.36
N LEU A 127 -10.26 -1.83 13.04
CA LEU A 127 -10.36 -1.61 14.48
C LEU A 127 -11.74 -1.07 14.85
N LEU A 128 -12.17 0.01 14.22
CA LEU A 128 -13.47 0.66 14.50
C LEU A 128 -14.65 -0.27 14.21
N ALA A 129 -14.66 -0.93 13.06
CA ALA A 129 -15.73 -1.87 12.69
C ALA A 129 -15.84 -3.05 13.67
N ASN A 130 -14.71 -3.56 14.20
CA ASN A 130 -14.73 -4.60 15.21
C ASN A 130 -15.15 -4.07 16.60
N TYR A 131 -14.83 -2.82 16.92
CA TYR A 131 -15.29 -2.16 18.14
C TYR A 131 -16.82 -1.96 18.12
N ASP A 132 -17.38 -1.47 17.02
CA ASP A 132 -18.82 -1.35 16.84
C ASP A 132 -19.50 -2.73 16.95
N THR A 133 -18.92 -3.75 16.31
CA THR A 133 -19.39 -5.14 16.40
C THR A 133 -19.39 -5.65 17.85
N LEU A 134 -18.34 -5.33 18.62
CA LEU A 134 -18.25 -5.71 20.03
C LEU A 134 -19.40 -5.08 20.85
N LEU A 135 -19.66 -3.80 20.64
CA LEU A 135 -20.71 -3.07 21.37
C LEU A 135 -22.12 -3.54 20.98
N GLU A 136 -22.38 -3.70 19.67
CA GLU A 136 -23.72 -4.01 19.16
C GLU A 136 -24.07 -5.50 19.26
N LYS A 137 -23.10 -6.41 19.01
CA LYS A 137 -23.34 -7.86 18.78
C LYS A 137 -22.62 -8.76 19.78
N GLY A 138 -21.78 -8.15 20.64
CA GLY A 138 -21.03 -8.84 21.67
C GLY A 138 -19.74 -9.55 21.18
N PRO A 139 -18.92 -10.05 22.13
CA PRO A 139 -17.55 -10.51 21.85
C PRO A 139 -17.47 -11.72 20.92
N ARG A 140 -18.51 -12.55 20.84
CA ARG A 140 -18.53 -13.74 19.97
C ARG A 140 -18.62 -13.39 18.48
N ARG A 141 -18.91 -12.14 18.13
CA ARG A 141 -19.04 -11.66 16.75
C ARG A 141 -17.84 -10.88 16.27
N VAL A 142 -16.93 -10.51 17.15
CA VAL A 142 -15.66 -9.88 16.78
C VAL A 142 -14.84 -10.83 15.92
N SER A 143 -14.25 -10.31 14.86
CA SER A 143 -13.45 -11.10 13.93
C SER A 143 -12.22 -11.72 14.62
N PRO A 144 -11.99 -13.04 14.52
CA PRO A 144 -10.79 -13.67 15.08
C PRO A 144 -9.48 -13.20 14.39
N ILE A 145 -9.58 -12.66 13.19
CA ILE A 145 -8.44 -12.11 12.42
C ILE A 145 -8.35 -10.58 12.53
N ALA A 146 -9.11 -9.94 13.43
CA ALA A 146 -9.06 -8.49 13.61
C ALA A 146 -7.64 -8.00 13.89
N VAL A 147 -6.92 -8.67 14.80
CA VAL A 147 -5.55 -8.27 15.19
C VAL A 147 -4.58 -8.32 14.01
N PRO A 148 -4.42 -9.43 13.28
CA PRO A 148 -3.55 -9.45 12.08
C PRO A 148 -3.93 -8.41 11.02
N MET A 149 -5.21 -8.06 10.90
CA MET A 149 -5.67 -7.07 9.92
C MET A 149 -5.33 -5.63 10.35
N LEU A 150 -5.41 -5.33 11.65
CA LEU A 150 -5.22 -3.96 12.14
C LEU A 150 -3.76 -3.57 12.39
N MET A 151 -2.85 -4.52 12.46
CA MET A 151 -1.44 -4.23 12.77
C MET A 151 -0.79 -3.30 11.73
N PRO A 152 0.03 -2.30 12.15
CA PRO A 152 0.70 -1.38 11.23
C PRO A 152 1.64 -2.07 10.22
N ASN A 153 2.17 -3.24 10.55
CA ASN A 153 3.02 -4.05 9.67
C ASN A 153 2.23 -5.03 8.79
N ALA A 154 0.90 -5.08 8.90
CA ALA A 154 0.06 -5.95 8.06
C ALA A 154 0.27 -5.75 6.55
N PRO A 155 0.43 -4.53 6.03
CA PRO A 155 0.75 -4.31 4.62
C PRO A 155 2.05 -5.01 4.21
N ALA A 156 3.14 -4.80 4.96
CA ALA A 156 4.44 -5.43 4.67
C ALA A 156 4.38 -6.96 4.74
N ALA A 157 3.73 -7.50 5.78
CA ALA A 157 3.57 -8.93 5.96
C ALA A 157 2.79 -9.60 4.81
N ASN A 158 1.68 -8.98 4.36
CA ASN A 158 0.88 -9.53 3.28
C ASN A 158 1.57 -9.44 1.91
N ILE A 159 2.30 -8.35 1.65
CA ILE A 159 3.14 -8.25 0.45
C ILE A 159 4.25 -9.30 0.51
N GLY A 160 4.97 -9.42 1.63
CA GLY A 160 6.03 -10.41 1.80
C GLY A 160 5.55 -11.85 1.59
N LEU A 161 4.39 -12.20 2.15
CA LEU A 161 3.76 -13.51 1.91
C LEU A 161 3.41 -13.73 0.43
N HIS A 162 3.00 -12.67 -0.27
CA HIS A 162 2.60 -12.77 -1.68
C HIS A 162 3.80 -13.00 -2.60
N ILE A 163 4.91 -12.29 -2.36
CA ILE A 163 6.13 -12.38 -3.18
C ILE A 163 7.17 -13.39 -2.63
N GLY A 164 6.85 -14.11 -1.58
CA GLY A 164 7.74 -15.11 -0.98
C GLY A 164 8.97 -14.54 -0.27
N ALA A 165 8.95 -13.28 0.18
CA ALA A 165 10.07 -12.65 0.89
C ALA A 165 10.35 -13.34 2.24
N ARG A 166 11.65 -13.54 2.55
CA ARG A 166 12.12 -14.27 3.76
C ARG A 166 13.21 -13.53 4.53
N ALA A 167 13.64 -12.35 4.08
CA ALA A 167 14.60 -11.50 4.77
C ALA A 167 13.93 -10.55 5.77
#